data_4c9f5f169c5210082165f0deeefaa0a6
#
_entry.id   4c9f5f169c5210082165f0deeefaa0a6
#
_cell.length_a   1.000
_cell.length_b   1.000
_cell.length_c   1.000
_cell.angle_alpha   90.00
_cell.angle_beta   90.00
_cell.angle_gamma   90.00
#
_symmetry.space_group_name_H-M   'P 1'
#
loop_
_entity.id
_entity.type
_entity.pdbx_description
1 polymer ?
#
loop_
_entity_poly.entity_id
_entity_poly.type
_entity_poly.pdbx_seq_one_letter_code
_entity_poly.pdbx_strand_id
1 'polypeptide(L)'
;MTRKRAGLHFLAAALLCAAGIAYAGYGDDRALIEDLQARYLFAFDFGDPEGYAGTFTPDGVLDYGGGEIKGRKAIAEFIASGRQRTEEARAKTPAGERPSIGRHIISNMVIKIDGNKAHGVAYWTHMTSGSNGRGTVDFFGHYEDELVKVNGEWLFARRRIYNEAIPEWASQYVNPVTTPSPPPKYRAPSGQR
;
A
#
# COMPACT_ATOMS: atom_id res chain seq x y z
N MET A 1 39.65 14.10 47.53
CA MET A 1 38.20 13.92 47.32
C MET A 1 37.80 14.34 45.92
N THR A 2 38.12 13.57 44.87
CA THR A 2 37.80 13.96 43.48
C THR A 2 37.70 12.71 42.59
N ARG A 3 36.77 11.80 42.87
CA ARG A 3 36.52 10.60 42.03
C ARG A 3 35.05 10.24 41.76
N LYS A 4 34.11 11.16 41.95
CA LYS A 4 32.65 10.82 41.77
C LYS A 4 31.96 11.55 40.60
N ARG A 5 32.63 12.36 39.77
CA ARG A 5 31.97 13.10 38.67
C ARG A 5 32.14 12.53 37.26
N ALA A 6 33.09 11.61 37.05
CA ALA A 6 33.37 11.07 35.73
C ALA A 6 32.33 9.98 35.29
N GLY A 7 31.70 9.27 36.22
CA GLY A 7 30.77 8.19 35.87
C GLY A 7 29.41 8.63 35.36
N LEU A 8 28.95 9.82 35.75
CA LEU A 8 27.60 10.28 35.37
C LEU A 8 27.51 10.79 33.94
N HIS A 9 28.63 11.32 33.42
CA HIS A 9 28.66 11.82 32.05
C HIS A 9 28.76 10.72 30.99
N PHE A 10 29.38 9.57 31.32
CA PHE A 10 29.44 8.43 30.41
C PHE A 10 28.09 7.71 30.25
N LEU A 11 27.27 7.63 31.33
CA LEU A 11 25.95 7.02 31.24
C LEU A 11 24.96 7.88 30.42
N ALA A 12 25.03 9.20 30.54
CA ALA A 12 24.17 10.11 29.78
C ALA A 12 24.49 10.10 28.29
N ALA A 13 25.79 10.02 27.91
CA ALA A 13 26.21 9.93 26.51
C ALA A 13 25.81 8.59 25.87
N ALA A 14 25.88 7.47 26.60
CA ALA A 14 25.47 6.15 26.11
C ALA A 14 23.95 6.07 25.89
N LEU A 15 23.12 6.67 26.74
CA LEU A 15 21.68 6.74 26.57
C LEU A 15 21.25 7.62 25.38
N LEU A 16 21.94 8.72 25.14
CA LEU A 16 21.69 9.59 23.97
C LEU A 16 22.06 8.90 22.64
N CYS A 17 23.14 8.11 22.60
CA CYS A 17 23.51 7.35 21.42
C CYS A 17 22.51 6.20 21.14
N ALA A 18 22.02 5.51 22.17
CA ALA A 18 21.02 4.44 21.99
C ALA A 18 19.67 4.96 21.50
N ALA A 19 19.23 6.13 21.97
CA ALA A 19 18.03 6.79 21.47
C ALA A 19 18.19 7.25 20.01
N GLY A 20 19.38 7.78 19.65
CA GLY A 20 19.67 8.20 18.27
C GLY A 20 19.68 7.05 17.28
N ILE A 21 20.17 5.89 17.64
CA ILE A 21 20.16 4.67 16.80
C ILE A 21 18.73 4.15 16.59
N ALA A 22 17.87 4.19 17.62
CA ALA A 22 16.48 3.77 17.50
C ALA A 22 15.68 4.71 16.57
N TYR A 23 15.95 6.01 16.59
CA TYR A 23 15.29 6.97 15.68
C TYR A 23 15.82 6.87 14.25
N ALA A 24 17.13 6.63 14.03
CA ALA A 24 17.70 6.41 12.71
C ALA A 24 17.07 5.16 12.05
N GLY A 25 16.93 4.08 12.78
CA GLY A 25 16.30 2.86 12.27
C GLY A 25 14.83 3.03 11.87
N TYR A 26 14.05 3.83 12.63
CA TYR A 26 12.65 4.13 12.26
C TYR A 26 12.57 4.95 10.95
N GLY A 27 13.44 5.93 10.78
CA GLY A 27 13.45 6.76 9.57
C GLY A 27 13.79 5.95 8.32
N ASP A 28 14.77 5.08 8.41
CA ASP A 28 15.18 4.19 7.31
C ASP A 28 14.07 3.18 6.98
N ASP A 29 13.48 2.54 7.97
CA ASP A 29 12.38 1.60 7.77
C ASP A 29 11.15 2.28 7.20
N ARG A 30 10.84 3.49 7.66
CA ARG A 30 9.76 4.29 7.10
C ARG A 30 10.00 4.60 5.62
N ALA A 31 11.20 5.03 5.24
CA ALA A 31 11.55 5.32 3.85
C ALA A 31 11.44 4.06 2.96
N LEU A 32 11.88 2.90 3.46
CA LEU A 32 11.75 1.62 2.75
C LEU A 32 10.28 1.20 2.58
N ILE A 33 9.41 1.46 3.57
CA ILE A 33 7.98 1.19 3.45
C ILE A 33 7.33 2.17 2.45
N GLU A 34 7.71 3.44 2.45
CA GLU A 34 7.23 4.42 1.47
C GLU A 34 7.66 4.04 0.03
N ASP A 35 8.88 3.56 -0.15
CA ASP A 35 9.35 3.00 -1.43
C ASP A 35 8.55 1.75 -1.85
N LEU A 36 8.27 0.83 -0.93
CA LEU A 36 7.42 -0.34 -1.18
C LEU A 36 6.04 0.09 -1.69
N GLN A 37 5.41 1.08 -1.05
CA GLN A 37 4.12 1.65 -1.44
C GLN A 37 4.16 2.21 -2.87
N ALA A 38 5.23 2.94 -3.20
CA ALA A 38 5.42 3.52 -4.53
C ALA A 38 5.60 2.41 -5.59
N ARG A 39 6.46 1.43 -5.34
CA ARG A 39 6.68 0.29 -6.26
C ARG A 39 5.40 -0.48 -6.53
N TYR A 40 4.59 -0.73 -5.51
CA TYR A 40 3.28 -1.36 -5.64
C TYR A 40 2.36 -0.61 -6.63
N LEU A 41 2.25 0.71 -6.48
CA LEU A 41 1.39 1.53 -7.36
C LEU A 41 1.96 1.63 -8.78
N PHE A 42 3.27 1.81 -8.94
CA PHE A 42 3.89 1.80 -10.26
C PHE A 42 3.69 0.47 -10.98
N ALA A 43 3.89 -0.65 -10.30
CA ALA A 43 3.68 -1.96 -10.90
C ALA A 43 2.22 -2.16 -11.35
N PHE A 44 1.26 -1.71 -10.55
CA PHE A 44 -0.16 -1.76 -10.91
C PHE A 44 -0.47 -0.88 -12.12
N ASP A 45 -0.08 0.39 -12.08
CA ASP A 45 -0.38 1.40 -13.09
C ASP A 45 0.25 1.11 -14.46
N PHE A 46 1.36 0.39 -14.47
CA PHE A 46 2.06 0.02 -15.70
C PHE A 46 1.85 -1.45 -16.10
N GLY A 47 1.01 -2.16 -15.37
CA GLY A 47 0.62 -3.53 -15.71
C GLY A 47 1.77 -4.52 -15.60
N ASP A 48 2.55 -4.46 -14.51
CA ASP A 48 3.62 -5.39 -14.16
C ASP A 48 3.14 -6.37 -13.07
N PRO A 49 2.63 -7.57 -13.44
CA PRO A 49 2.10 -8.52 -12.48
C PRO A 49 3.15 -9.06 -11.51
N GLU A 50 4.36 -9.29 -11.99
CA GLU A 50 5.44 -9.83 -11.16
C GLU A 50 5.99 -8.79 -10.20
N GLY A 51 6.19 -7.55 -10.66
CA GLY A 51 6.58 -6.44 -9.82
C GLY A 51 5.54 -6.15 -8.74
N TYR A 52 4.25 -6.18 -9.10
CA TYR A 52 3.15 -6.02 -8.13
C TYR A 52 3.12 -7.14 -7.08
N ALA A 53 3.11 -8.39 -7.53
CA ALA A 53 3.09 -9.54 -6.64
C ALA A 53 4.37 -9.63 -5.80
N GLY A 54 5.51 -9.19 -6.34
CA GLY A 54 6.79 -9.10 -5.66
C GLY A 54 6.79 -8.22 -4.40
N THR A 55 5.87 -7.26 -4.31
CA THR A 55 5.70 -6.44 -3.10
C THR A 55 5.07 -7.17 -1.91
N PHE A 56 4.49 -8.35 -2.12
CA PHE A 56 3.90 -9.18 -1.07
C PHE A 56 4.87 -10.28 -0.59
N THR A 57 4.63 -10.81 0.61
CA THR A 57 5.26 -12.06 1.06
C THR A 57 4.80 -13.23 0.16
N PRO A 58 5.52 -14.37 0.13
CA PRO A 58 5.09 -15.53 -0.66
C PRO A 58 3.67 -15.99 -0.40
N ASP A 59 3.19 -15.86 0.85
CA ASP A 59 1.84 -16.20 1.34
C ASP A 59 0.95 -14.95 1.57
N GLY A 60 1.39 -13.78 1.11
CA GLY A 60 0.73 -12.50 1.31
C GLY A 60 -0.71 -12.46 0.80
N VAL A 61 -1.50 -11.58 1.38
CA VAL A 61 -2.93 -11.47 1.09
C VAL A 61 -3.27 -10.09 0.53
N LEU A 62 -3.84 -10.08 -0.67
CA LEU A 62 -4.51 -8.92 -1.24
C LEU A 62 -6.00 -9.04 -0.93
N ASP A 63 -6.50 -8.15 -0.07
CA ASP A 63 -7.89 -8.10 0.37
C ASP A 63 -8.55 -6.85 -0.25
N TYR A 64 -9.45 -7.05 -1.19
CA TYR A 64 -10.11 -5.97 -1.93
C TYR A 64 -11.63 -6.21 -1.98
N GLY A 65 -12.41 -5.27 -2.50
CA GLY A 65 -13.87 -5.38 -2.53
C GLY A 65 -14.44 -6.64 -3.21
N GLY A 66 -13.67 -7.36 -4.01
CA GLY A 66 -14.04 -8.65 -4.61
C GLY A 66 -13.70 -9.88 -3.77
N GLY A 67 -13.03 -9.71 -2.61
CA GLY A 67 -12.61 -10.81 -1.74
C GLY A 67 -11.11 -10.85 -1.49
N GLU A 68 -10.62 -11.95 -0.94
CA GLU A 68 -9.20 -12.17 -0.67
C GLU A 68 -8.52 -13.01 -1.76
N ILE A 69 -7.36 -12.56 -2.19
CA ILE A 69 -6.45 -13.31 -3.06
C ILE A 69 -5.21 -13.65 -2.24
N LYS A 70 -4.89 -14.93 -2.13
CA LYS A 70 -3.83 -15.41 -1.23
C LYS A 70 -2.66 -15.99 -2.01
N GLY A 71 -1.48 -15.52 -1.65
CA GLY A 71 -0.21 -15.95 -2.20
C GLY A 71 0.20 -15.20 -3.45
N ARG A 72 1.51 -14.95 -3.53
CA ARG A 72 2.14 -14.16 -4.60
C ARG A 72 1.75 -14.61 -6.01
N LYS A 73 1.70 -15.93 -6.25
CA LYS A 73 1.32 -16.47 -7.57
C LYS A 73 -0.11 -16.08 -7.97
N ALA A 74 -1.08 -16.28 -7.07
CA ALA A 74 -2.47 -15.94 -7.35
C ALA A 74 -2.67 -14.41 -7.52
N ILE A 75 -1.90 -13.61 -6.78
CA ILE A 75 -1.89 -12.15 -6.94
C ILE A 75 -1.36 -11.77 -8.33
N ALA A 76 -0.26 -12.36 -8.80
CA ALA A 76 0.27 -12.10 -10.13
C ALA A 76 -0.73 -12.48 -11.23
N GLU A 77 -1.35 -13.64 -11.15
CA GLU A 77 -2.38 -14.11 -12.09
C GLU A 77 -3.59 -13.16 -12.14
N PHE A 78 -4.02 -12.66 -10.99
CA PHE A 78 -5.12 -11.68 -10.89
C PHE A 78 -4.76 -10.37 -11.61
N ILE A 79 -3.56 -9.82 -11.39
CA ILE A 79 -3.12 -8.58 -12.02
C ILE A 79 -2.92 -8.79 -13.54
N ALA A 80 -2.36 -9.92 -13.96
CA ALA A 80 -2.22 -10.27 -15.38
C ALA A 80 -3.57 -10.31 -16.11
N SER A 81 -4.60 -10.89 -15.47
CA SER A 81 -5.96 -10.92 -16.01
C SER A 81 -6.57 -9.51 -16.11
N GLY A 82 -6.29 -8.64 -15.13
CA GLY A 82 -6.70 -7.22 -15.18
C GLY A 82 -6.03 -6.46 -16.32
N ARG A 83 -4.74 -6.67 -16.50
CA ARG A 83 -3.96 -6.11 -17.62
C ARG A 83 -4.54 -6.51 -18.97
N GLN A 84 -4.81 -7.79 -19.18
CA GLN A 84 -5.39 -8.28 -20.43
C GLN A 84 -6.71 -7.56 -20.76
N ARG A 85 -7.62 -7.45 -19.79
CA ARG A 85 -8.89 -6.71 -19.98
C ARG A 85 -8.68 -5.24 -20.34
N THR A 86 -7.67 -4.60 -19.75
CA THR A 86 -7.31 -3.22 -20.06
C THR A 86 -6.77 -3.08 -21.48
N GLU A 87 -5.92 -4.00 -21.93
CA GLU A 87 -5.38 -4.03 -23.30
C GLU A 87 -6.49 -4.26 -24.32
N GLU A 88 -7.41 -5.19 -24.06
CA GLU A 88 -8.59 -5.43 -24.90
C GLU A 88 -9.51 -4.20 -24.99
N ALA A 89 -9.71 -3.48 -23.88
CA ALA A 89 -10.48 -2.24 -23.86
C ALA A 89 -9.79 -1.13 -24.68
N ARG A 90 -8.47 -0.99 -24.55
CA ARG A 90 -7.67 -0.04 -25.33
C ARG A 90 -7.70 -0.34 -26.84
N ALA A 91 -7.66 -1.61 -27.21
CA ALA A 91 -7.76 -2.02 -28.61
C ALA A 91 -9.10 -1.65 -29.27
N LYS A 92 -10.15 -1.42 -28.48
CA LYS A 92 -11.48 -0.97 -28.94
C LYS A 92 -11.62 0.55 -28.99
N THR A 93 -10.59 1.31 -28.64
CA THR A 93 -10.62 2.77 -28.73
C THR A 93 -10.77 3.20 -30.20
N PRO A 94 -11.73 4.07 -30.53
CA PRO A 94 -11.93 4.52 -31.91
C PRO A 94 -10.67 5.15 -32.52
N ALA A 95 -10.50 5.00 -33.81
CA ALA A 95 -9.38 5.61 -34.54
C ALA A 95 -9.39 7.13 -34.36
N GLY A 96 -8.26 7.71 -33.95
CA GLY A 96 -8.10 9.15 -33.69
C GLY A 96 -8.44 9.57 -32.26
N GLU A 97 -8.97 8.67 -31.44
CA GLU A 97 -9.16 8.91 -30.01
C GLU A 97 -7.96 8.44 -29.19
N ARG A 98 -7.74 9.09 -28.05
CA ARG A 98 -6.68 8.73 -27.12
C ARG A 98 -7.24 7.79 -26.04
N PRO A 99 -6.62 6.62 -25.80
CA PRO A 99 -7.02 5.75 -24.71
C PRO A 99 -6.92 6.48 -23.36
N SER A 100 -7.86 6.23 -22.48
CA SER A 100 -7.78 6.74 -21.10
C SER A 100 -6.57 6.15 -20.38
N ILE A 101 -5.90 7.00 -19.61
CA ILE A 101 -4.75 6.60 -18.77
C ILE A 101 -5.13 6.85 -17.31
N GLY A 102 -5.05 5.80 -16.49
CA GLY A 102 -5.23 5.89 -15.04
C GLY A 102 -3.90 5.96 -14.30
N ARG A 103 -3.91 6.65 -13.16
CA ARG A 103 -2.78 6.70 -12.21
C ARG A 103 -3.28 6.74 -10.79
N HIS A 104 -2.61 6.00 -9.92
CA HIS A 104 -2.86 6.03 -8.49
C HIS A 104 -1.90 6.97 -7.77
N ILE A 105 -2.41 7.68 -6.79
CA ILE A 105 -1.64 8.56 -5.91
C ILE A 105 -1.88 8.08 -4.49
N ILE A 106 -0.81 7.94 -3.70
CA ILE A 106 -0.88 7.64 -2.27
C ILE A 106 -0.50 8.89 -1.47
N SER A 107 -1.18 9.10 -0.35
CA SER A 107 -0.97 10.25 0.52
C SER A 107 -1.35 9.95 1.98
N ASN A 108 -1.05 10.90 2.89
CA ASN A 108 -1.45 10.87 4.31
C ASN A 108 -1.09 9.54 5.00
N MET A 109 0.13 9.10 4.82
CA MET A 109 0.59 7.82 5.32
C MET A 109 0.93 7.88 6.81
N VAL A 110 0.31 6.99 7.60
CA VAL A 110 0.63 6.73 9.00
C VAL A 110 1.19 5.32 9.11
N ILE A 111 2.41 5.18 9.63
CA ILE A 111 3.10 3.89 9.77
C ILE A 111 3.49 3.72 11.24
N LYS A 112 3.15 2.58 11.83
CA LYS A 112 3.56 2.15 13.17
C LYS A 112 4.48 0.94 13.02
N ILE A 113 5.75 1.08 13.39
CA ILE A 113 6.78 0.04 13.25
C ILE A 113 7.08 -0.53 14.64
N ASP A 114 7.10 -1.86 14.72
CA ASP A 114 7.49 -2.63 15.91
C ASP A 114 8.43 -3.77 15.47
N GLY A 115 9.73 -3.54 15.60
CA GLY A 115 10.77 -4.46 15.14
C GLY A 115 10.65 -4.77 13.64
N ASN A 116 10.41 -6.03 13.31
CA ASN A 116 10.24 -6.50 11.94
C ASN A 116 8.77 -6.54 11.46
N LYS A 117 7.87 -5.88 12.18
CA LYS A 117 6.45 -5.76 11.81
C LYS A 117 6.06 -4.30 11.75
N ALA A 118 5.13 -3.99 10.87
CA ALA A 118 4.53 -2.66 10.84
C ALA A 118 3.05 -2.72 10.43
N HIS A 119 2.33 -1.69 10.83
CA HIS A 119 0.98 -1.41 10.35
C HIS A 119 0.99 -0.06 9.65
N GLY A 120 0.41 -0.03 8.45
CA GLY A 120 0.30 1.17 7.63
C GLY A 120 -1.15 1.51 7.35
N VAL A 121 -1.46 2.81 7.35
CA VAL A 121 -2.71 3.36 6.84
C VAL A 121 -2.36 4.49 5.89
N ALA A 122 -2.95 4.53 4.70
CA ALA A 122 -2.70 5.58 3.74
C ALA A 122 -3.94 5.85 2.88
N TYR A 123 -4.17 7.09 2.49
CA TYR A 123 -5.15 7.38 1.45
C TYR A 123 -4.59 7.07 0.07
N TRP A 124 -5.48 6.61 -0.81
CA TRP A 124 -5.19 6.49 -2.23
C TRP A 124 -6.28 7.18 -3.05
N THR A 125 -5.87 7.67 -4.21
CA THR A 125 -6.74 8.32 -5.18
C THR A 125 -6.38 7.79 -6.55
N HIS A 126 -7.39 7.43 -7.35
CA HIS A 126 -7.23 7.11 -8.75
C HIS A 126 -7.70 8.28 -9.61
N MET A 127 -6.87 8.65 -10.56
CA MET A 127 -7.15 9.70 -11.54
C MET A 127 -7.09 9.11 -12.93
N THR A 128 -8.09 9.46 -13.76
CA THR A 128 -8.09 9.12 -15.18
C THR A 128 -7.99 10.35 -16.07
N SER A 129 -7.31 10.21 -17.22
CA SER A 129 -7.36 11.23 -18.26
C SER A 129 -8.62 11.04 -19.09
N GLY A 130 -9.47 12.07 -19.16
CA GLY A 130 -10.57 12.10 -20.13
C GLY A 130 -10.10 12.32 -21.56
N SER A 131 -10.97 12.05 -22.54
CA SER A 131 -10.72 12.31 -23.97
C SER A 131 -10.42 13.78 -24.28
N ASN A 132 -10.89 14.69 -23.44
CA ASN A 132 -10.65 16.14 -23.50
C ASN A 132 -9.29 16.58 -22.90
N GLY A 133 -8.42 15.63 -22.48
CA GLY A 133 -7.13 15.89 -21.85
C GLY A 133 -7.19 16.37 -20.41
N ARG A 134 -8.38 16.38 -19.76
CA ARG A 134 -8.52 16.72 -18.34
C ARG A 134 -8.42 15.47 -17.50
N GLY A 135 -7.69 15.56 -16.37
CA GLY A 135 -7.71 14.53 -15.34
C GLY A 135 -8.94 14.66 -14.46
N THR A 136 -9.57 13.55 -14.14
CA THR A 136 -10.66 13.44 -13.17
C THR A 136 -10.33 12.41 -12.10
N VAL A 137 -10.72 12.67 -10.86
CA VAL A 137 -10.70 11.66 -9.80
C VAL A 137 -11.97 10.83 -9.96
N ASP A 138 -11.82 9.52 -10.16
CA ASP A 138 -12.93 8.59 -10.33
C ASP A 138 -13.08 7.62 -9.16
N PHE A 139 -11.98 7.28 -8.48
CA PHE A 139 -11.99 6.46 -7.27
C PHE A 139 -11.06 7.04 -6.21
N PHE A 140 -11.42 6.77 -4.95
CA PHE A 140 -10.59 7.13 -3.80
C PHE A 140 -10.92 6.22 -2.62
N GLY A 141 -9.99 6.14 -1.67
CA GLY A 141 -10.19 5.34 -0.48
C GLY A 141 -8.94 5.31 0.39
N HIS A 142 -8.79 4.23 1.14
CA HIS A 142 -7.60 4.03 1.94
C HIS A 142 -7.14 2.57 1.94
N TYR A 143 -5.88 2.38 2.29
CA TYR A 143 -5.26 1.09 2.55
C TYR A 143 -5.11 0.90 4.05
N GLU A 144 -5.30 -0.35 4.50
CA GLU A 144 -4.84 -0.83 5.81
C GLU A 144 -3.88 -1.99 5.56
N ASP A 145 -2.64 -1.82 5.99
CA ASP A 145 -1.53 -2.72 5.67
C ASP A 145 -0.98 -3.40 6.92
N GLU A 146 -0.74 -4.69 6.81
CA GLU A 146 0.14 -5.45 7.67
C GLU A 146 1.43 -5.72 6.90
N LEU A 147 2.58 -5.26 7.45
CA LEU A 147 3.87 -5.36 6.81
C LEU A 147 4.84 -6.17 7.67
N VAL A 148 5.75 -6.86 7.01
CA VAL A 148 6.83 -7.60 7.66
C VAL A 148 8.15 -7.35 6.95
N LYS A 149 9.23 -7.29 7.74
CA LYS A 149 10.60 -7.16 7.24
C LYS A 149 11.24 -8.54 7.16
N VAL A 150 11.58 -8.98 5.95
CA VAL A 150 12.17 -10.27 5.65
C VAL A 150 13.50 -10.05 4.95
N ASN A 151 14.61 -10.53 5.51
CA ASN A 151 15.96 -10.34 4.96
C ASN A 151 16.34 -8.89 4.65
N GLY A 152 15.84 -7.94 5.45
CA GLY A 152 16.08 -6.51 5.27
C GLY A 152 15.08 -5.78 4.37
N GLU A 153 14.19 -6.48 3.69
CA GLU A 153 13.16 -5.92 2.82
C GLU A 153 11.79 -5.89 3.50
N TRP A 154 11.07 -4.77 3.40
CA TRP A 154 9.68 -4.68 3.82
C TRP A 154 8.76 -5.22 2.71
N LEU A 155 7.77 -6.04 3.11
CA LEU A 155 6.80 -6.66 2.22
C LEU A 155 5.41 -6.58 2.86
N PHE A 156 4.35 -6.55 2.03
CA PHE A 156 2.99 -6.72 2.51
C PHE A 156 2.75 -8.17 2.91
N ALA A 157 2.46 -8.42 4.17
CA ALA A 157 1.85 -9.67 4.63
C ALA A 157 0.35 -9.66 4.29
N ARG A 158 -0.30 -8.48 4.44
CA ARG A 158 -1.67 -8.21 3.99
C ARG A 158 -1.78 -6.76 3.56
N ARG A 159 -2.49 -6.52 2.48
CA ARG A 159 -3.02 -5.21 2.10
C ARG A 159 -4.53 -5.31 1.97
N ARG A 160 -5.25 -4.49 2.72
CA ARG A 160 -6.69 -4.31 2.56
C ARG A 160 -6.98 -2.99 1.87
N ILE A 161 -7.83 -3.07 0.84
CA ILE A 161 -8.21 -1.91 0.02
C ILE A 161 -9.67 -1.57 0.30
N TYR A 162 -9.91 -0.39 0.84
CA TYR A 162 -11.23 0.22 0.90
C TYR A 162 -11.38 1.18 -0.26
N ASN A 163 -12.50 1.09 -0.98
CA ASN A 163 -12.86 2.03 -2.04
C ASN A 163 -14.11 2.79 -1.60
N GLU A 164 -13.94 4.03 -1.19
CA GLU A 164 -15.01 4.86 -0.64
C GLU A 164 -15.97 5.37 -1.72
N ALA A 165 -15.60 5.30 -2.99
CA ALA A 165 -16.47 5.63 -4.11
C ALA A 165 -17.48 4.51 -4.44
N ILE A 166 -17.28 3.29 -3.89
CA ILE A 166 -18.15 2.14 -4.09
C ILE A 166 -18.75 1.74 -2.73
N PRO A 167 -20.06 1.96 -2.49
CA PRO A 167 -20.66 1.76 -1.16
C PRO A 167 -20.43 0.38 -0.55
N GLU A 168 -20.38 -0.68 -1.36
CA GLU A 168 -20.14 -2.05 -0.91
C GLU A 168 -18.70 -2.32 -0.47
N TRP A 169 -17.77 -1.45 -0.88
CA TRP A 169 -16.33 -1.58 -0.63
C TRP A 169 -15.81 -0.47 0.29
N ALA A 170 -16.71 0.40 0.75
CA ALA A 170 -16.38 1.50 1.63
C ALA A 170 -16.15 1.03 3.08
N SER A 171 -15.36 1.80 3.80
CA SER A 171 -15.20 1.64 5.24
C SER A 171 -16.44 2.16 5.99
N GLN A 172 -16.54 1.85 7.28
CA GLN A 172 -17.70 2.24 8.10
C GLN A 172 -17.46 3.51 8.92
N TYR A 173 -16.85 4.55 8.36
CA TYR A 173 -16.57 5.82 9.03
C TYR A 173 -15.77 5.69 10.35
N VAL A 174 -14.99 4.63 10.48
CA VAL A 174 -14.08 4.42 11.60
C VAL A 174 -12.72 5.02 11.23
N ASN A 175 -12.08 5.72 12.17
CA ASN A 175 -10.71 6.19 11.93
C ASN A 175 -9.73 5.01 11.99
N PRO A 176 -9.19 4.55 10.86
CA PRO A 176 -8.35 3.34 10.81
C PRO A 176 -6.99 3.50 11.50
N VAL A 177 -6.58 4.73 11.80
CA VAL A 177 -5.34 5.00 12.57
C VAL A 177 -5.48 4.59 14.02
N THR A 178 -6.70 4.66 14.57
CA THR A 178 -6.98 4.34 15.98
C THR A 178 -7.68 3.01 16.15
N THR A 179 -8.48 2.60 15.17
CA THR A 179 -9.29 1.38 15.23
C THR A 179 -9.33 0.77 13.83
N PRO A 180 -8.86 -0.49 13.64
CA PRO A 180 -8.95 -1.15 12.35
C PRO A 180 -10.40 -1.19 11.84
N SER A 181 -10.58 -0.91 10.56
CA SER A 181 -11.90 -0.98 9.93
C SER A 181 -12.38 -2.43 9.87
N PRO A 182 -13.67 -2.70 10.08
CA PRO A 182 -14.23 -4.02 9.84
C PRO A 182 -14.09 -4.36 8.35
N PRO A 183 -13.88 -5.65 7.99
CA PRO A 183 -13.79 -6.06 6.60
C PRO A 183 -15.01 -5.58 5.81
N PRO A 184 -14.84 -5.15 4.54
CA PRO A 184 -15.96 -4.82 3.67
C PRO A 184 -16.95 -5.99 3.61
N LYS A 185 -18.25 -5.71 3.53
CA LYS A 185 -19.24 -6.75 3.33
C LYS A 185 -19.23 -7.13 1.84
N TYR A 186 -18.41 -8.10 1.49
CA TYR A 186 -18.30 -8.58 0.11
C TYR A 186 -19.66 -9.07 -0.39
N ARG A 187 -20.29 -8.31 -1.26
CA ARG A 187 -21.24 -8.86 -2.21
C ARG A 187 -20.57 -8.81 -3.57
N ALA A 188 -20.34 -9.97 -4.16
CA ALA A 188 -20.01 -10.02 -5.58
C ALA A 188 -21.07 -9.19 -6.33
N PRO A 189 -20.67 -8.24 -7.22
CA PRO A 189 -21.62 -7.53 -8.06
C PRO A 189 -22.48 -8.59 -8.76
N SER A 190 -23.79 -8.52 -8.56
CA SER A 190 -24.73 -9.38 -9.27
C SER A 190 -24.65 -9.00 -10.75
N GLY A 191 -23.81 -9.69 -11.52
CA GLY A 191 -23.76 -9.50 -12.96
C GLY A 191 -22.42 -9.54 -13.67
N GLN A 192 -21.30 -9.85 -13.01
CA GLN A 192 -20.04 -10.13 -13.70
C GLN A 192 -19.68 -11.61 -13.54
N ARG A 193 -20.29 -12.46 -14.35
CA ARG A 193 -19.78 -13.77 -14.73
C ARG A 193 -19.30 -13.73 -16.17
#